data_04e8f09dec8dda2663af81c531868c6f
#
_entry.id   04e8f09dec8dda2663af81c531868c6f
#
_cell.length_a   1.000
_cell.length_b   1.000
_cell.length_c   1.000
_cell.angle_alpha   90.00
_cell.angle_beta   90.00
_cell.angle_gamma   90.00
#
_symmetry.space_group_name_H-M   'P 1'
#
loop_
_entity.id
_entity.type
_entity.pdbx_description
1 polymer ?
#
loop_
_entity_poly.entity_id
_entity_poly.type
_entity_poly.pdbx_seq_one_letter_code
_entity_poly.pdbx_strand_id
1 'polypeptide(L)'
;MVNLKGKKVLVTGASGGIGKAIAIELSSNGADLCLTGRNKSELESLQKLIGGNCEIIISDLSKSEGIDELANSAQEKMGQIDILINNAGITRDNLFMRMSEEDWNEVINVNLNSIFKLTKQLIKGMIKRRYGRIINITSVIGVAGGAGQSNYSASKAGIIAMSKSLAQEVGSRSVTVNSIAPGFIETNMTAELSDDRREEILNSISVGRLGKPDDIAGAVCFLASDKASYITGQTIHINGGMLMI
;
A
#
# COMPACT_ATOMS: atom_id res chain seq x y z
N MET A 1 12.47 -4.69 -19.24
CA MET A 1 11.30 -5.22 -18.54
C MET A 1 11.63 -5.45 -17.08
N VAL A 2 10.69 -5.32 -16.17
CA VAL A 2 10.81 -5.75 -14.77
C VAL A 2 10.73 -7.28 -14.76
N ASN A 3 11.46 -7.94 -13.87
CA ASN A 3 11.40 -9.39 -13.67
C ASN A 3 11.31 -9.65 -12.16
N LEU A 4 10.21 -10.28 -11.74
CA LEU A 4 9.95 -10.66 -10.36
C LEU A 4 9.82 -12.18 -10.19
N LYS A 5 10.30 -12.95 -11.17
CA LYS A 5 10.20 -14.41 -11.14
C LYS A 5 10.80 -15.00 -9.86
N GLY A 6 9.96 -15.76 -9.14
CA GLY A 6 10.33 -16.40 -7.88
C GLY A 6 10.38 -15.46 -6.66
N LYS A 7 10.03 -14.17 -6.83
CA LYS A 7 9.87 -13.24 -5.70
C LYS A 7 8.52 -13.47 -5.03
N LYS A 8 8.52 -13.57 -3.73
CA LYS A 8 7.36 -13.85 -2.89
C LYS A 8 6.84 -12.56 -2.29
N VAL A 9 5.63 -12.19 -2.69
CA VAL A 9 5.05 -10.87 -2.41
C VAL A 9 3.80 -11.00 -1.55
N LEU A 10 3.76 -10.28 -0.43
CA LEU A 10 2.53 -10.08 0.34
C LEU A 10 1.91 -8.74 -0.02
N VAL A 11 0.65 -8.75 -0.46
CA VAL A 11 -0.13 -7.55 -0.79
C VAL A 11 -1.30 -7.41 0.17
N THR A 12 -1.33 -6.34 0.97
CA THR A 12 -2.45 -6.03 1.85
C THR A 12 -3.50 -5.18 1.14
N GLY A 13 -4.79 -5.35 1.50
CA GLY A 13 -5.88 -4.64 0.84
C GLY A 13 -6.02 -4.99 -0.64
N ALA A 14 -5.69 -6.23 -1.01
CA ALA A 14 -5.68 -6.70 -2.40
C ALA A 14 -7.07 -6.76 -3.06
N SER A 15 -8.16 -6.75 -2.27
CA SER A 15 -9.53 -6.70 -2.77
C SER A 15 -9.97 -5.31 -3.27
N GLY A 16 -9.22 -4.25 -2.94
CA GLY A 16 -9.51 -2.87 -3.39
C GLY A 16 -8.94 -2.57 -4.78
N GLY A 17 -9.41 -1.48 -5.44
CA GLY A 17 -9.04 -1.13 -6.80
C GLY A 17 -7.52 -1.05 -7.04
N ILE A 18 -6.79 -0.28 -6.22
CA ILE A 18 -5.34 -0.14 -6.32
C ILE A 18 -4.65 -1.47 -5.99
N GLY A 19 -5.05 -2.14 -4.90
CA GLY A 19 -4.46 -3.42 -4.50
C GLY A 19 -4.64 -4.51 -5.54
N LYS A 20 -5.80 -4.55 -6.20
CA LYS A 20 -6.11 -5.48 -7.30
C LYS A 20 -5.19 -5.24 -8.50
N ALA A 21 -5.05 -3.99 -8.94
CA ALA A 21 -4.16 -3.64 -10.04
C ALA A 21 -2.68 -3.96 -9.73
N ILE A 22 -2.23 -3.66 -8.51
CA ILE A 22 -0.90 -4.03 -8.05
C ILE A 22 -0.68 -5.55 -8.12
N ALA A 23 -1.62 -6.33 -7.62
CA ALA A 23 -1.51 -7.79 -7.64
C ALA A 23 -1.41 -8.35 -9.07
N ILE A 24 -2.24 -7.85 -9.98
CA ILE A 24 -2.22 -8.25 -11.41
C ILE A 24 -0.88 -7.90 -12.04
N GLU A 25 -0.39 -6.67 -11.84
CA GLU A 25 0.88 -6.20 -12.42
C GLU A 25 2.07 -7.01 -11.90
N LEU A 26 2.13 -7.27 -10.58
CA LEU A 26 3.21 -8.07 -9.99
C LEU A 26 3.20 -9.51 -10.50
N SER A 27 2.03 -10.12 -10.62
CA SER A 27 1.88 -11.48 -11.16
C SER A 27 2.30 -11.55 -12.63
N SER A 28 1.90 -10.58 -13.45
CA SER A 28 2.28 -10.49 -14.88
C SER A 28 3.80 -10.39 -15.07
N ASN A 29 4.52 -9.90 -14.05
CA ASN A 29 5.97 -9.84 -14.03
C ASN A 29 6.62 -11.05 -13.33
N GLY A 30 5.84 -12.10 -13.01
CA GLY A 30 6.32 -13.41 -12.55
C GLY A 30 6.43 -13.58 -11.03
N ALA A 31 5.85 -12.70 -10.23
CA ALA A 31 5.86 -12.83 -8.78
C ALA A 31 4.90 -13.93 -8.29
N ASP A 32 5.29 -14.64 -7.23
CA ASP A 32 4.40 -15.48 -6.43
C ASP A 32 3.69 -14.60 -5.40
N LEU A 33 2.37 -14.68 -5.31
CA LEU A 33 1.58 -13.75 -4.52
C LEU A 33 0.93 -14.38 -3.29
N CYS A 34 0.89 -13.63 -2.20
CA CYS A 34 0.01 -13.83 -1.08
C CYS A 34 -0.88 -12.58 -0.94
N LEU A 35 -2.17 -12.72 -1.15
CA LEU A 35 -3.13 -11.63 -1.14
C LEU A 35 -3.92 -11.64 0.16
N THR A 36 -4.09 -10.47 0.78
CA THR A 36 -4.91 -10.37 1.99
C THR A 36 -5.89 -9.21 1.94
N GLY A 37 -7.02 -9.42 2.60
CA GLY A 37 -8.11 -8.47 2.76
C GLY A 37 -9.25 -9.10 3.55
N ARG A 38 -10.33 -8.35 3.74
CA ARG A 38 -11.52 -8.81 4.48
C ARG A 38 -12.55 -9.51 3.59
N ASN A 39 -12.61 -9.15 2.32
CA ASN A 39 -13.61 -9.69 1.39
C ASN A 39 -13.09 -10.95 0.71
N LYS A 40 -13.55 -12.10 1.20
CA LYS A 40 -13.16 -13.42 0.71
C LYS A 40 -13.50 -13.62 -0.77
N SER A 41 -14.72 -13.26 -1.19
CA SER A 41 -15.20 -13.50 -2.56
C SER A 41 -14.39 -12.68 -3.60
N GLU A 42 -14.02 -11.44 -3.27
CA GLU A 42 -13.17 -10.61 -4.12
C GLU A 42 -11.75 -11.18 -4.23
N LEU A 43 -11.19 -11.67 -3.13
CA LEU A 43 -9.86 -12.29 -3.15
C LEU A 43 -9.85 -13.60 -3.94
N GLU A 44 -10.87 -14.44 -3.80
CA GLU A 44 -11.00 -15.67 -4.58
C GLU A 44 -11.19 -15.39 -6.08
N SER A 45 -11.93 -14.34 -6.42
CA SER A 45 -12.11 -13.89 -7.80
C SER A 45 -10.80 -13.39 -8.39
N LEU A 46 -10.05 -12.60 -7.61
CA LEU A 46 -8.73 -12.10 -8.01
C LEU A 46 -7.71 -13.24 -8.15
N GLN A 47 -7.69 -14.19 -7.23
CA GLN A 47 -6.85 -15.38 -7.31
C GLN A 47 -7.10 -16.18 -8.60
N LYS A 48 -8.37 -16.39 -8.94
CA LYS A 48 -8.74 -17.06 -10.20
C LYS A 48 -8.30 -16.29 -11.44
N LEU A 49 -8.42 -14.97 -11.41
CA LEU A 49 -7.99 -14.10 -12.52
C LEU A 49 -6.48 -14.15 -12.73
N ILE A 50 -5.72 -14.09 -11.63
CA ILE A 50 -4.26 -14.12 -11.65
C ILE A 50 -3.75 -15.50 -12.07
N GLY A 51 -4.35 -16.57 -11.55
CA GLY A 51 -3.85 -17.95 -11.72
C GLY A 51 -2.48 -18.14 -11.05
N GLY A 52 -1.77 -19.19 -11.45
CA GLY A 52 -0.40 -19.45 -10.99
C GLY A 52 -0.25 -19.63 -9.48
N ASN A 53 0.90 -19.21 -8.94
CA ASN A 53 1.19 -19.28 -7.51
C ASN A 53 0.60 -18.06 -6.79
N CYS A 54 -0.66 -18.16 -6.38
CA CYS A 54 -1.36 -17.11 -5.66
C CYS A 54 -2.11 -17.71 -4.47
N GLU A 55 -1.65 -17.37 -3.27
CA GLU A 55 -2.30 -17.71 -2.00
C GLU A 55 -3.20 -16.57 -1.54
N ILE A 56 -4.25 -16.91 -0.79
CA ILE A 56 -5.09 -15.91 -0.14
C ILE A 56 -5.15 -16.17 1.37
N ILE A 57 -5.19 -15.08 2.14
CA ILE A 57 -5.35 -15.07 3.58
C ILE A 57 -6.39 -14.01 3.94
N ILE A 58 -7.48 -14.43 4.55
CA ILE A 58 -8.49 -13.48 5.05
C ILE A 58 -7.99 -12.94 6.38
N SER A 59 -7.84 -11.62 6.48
CA SER A 59 -7.36 -10.98 7.70
C SER A 59 -8.01 -9.61 7.91
N ASP A 60 -8.23 -9.30 9.18
CA ASP A 60 -8.67 -7.98 9.65
C ASP A 60 -7.50 -7.28 10.34
N LEU A 61 -6.93 -6.30 9.67
CA LEU A 61 -5.79 -5.53 10.17
C LEU A 61 -6.15 -4.51 11.26
N SER A 62 -7.42 -4.36 11.61
CA SER A 62 -7.84 -3.57 12.77
C SER A 62 -7.54 -4.28 14.10
N LYS A 63 -7.31 -5.61 14.05
CA LYS A 63 -7.06 -6.46 15.20
C LYS A 63 -5.59 -6.90 15.24
N SER A 64 -4.98 -6.78 16.43
CA SER A 64 -3.57 -7.18 16.62
C SER A 64 -3.34 -8.64 16.27
N GLU A 65 -4.23 -9.51 16.76
CA GLU A 65 -4.21 -10.96 16.53
C GLU A 65 -4.27 -11.29 15.03
N GLY A 66 -5.13 -10.58 14.28
CA GLY A 66 -5.24 -10.76 12.83
C GLY A 66 -3.97 -10.42 12.06
N ILE A 67 -3.16 -9.46 12.57
CA ILE A 67 -1.85 -9.12 11.98
C ILE A 67 -0.83 -10.22 12.27
N ASP A 68 -0.82 -10.74 13.51
CA ASP A 68 0.08 -11.81 13.92
C ASP A 68 -0.20 -13.11 13.14
N GLU A 69 -1.47 -13.48 13.01
CA GLU A 69 -1.93 -14.61 12.22
C GLU A 69 -1.57 -14.45 10.73
N LEU A 70 -1.76 -13.24 10.18
CA LEU A 70 -1.40 -12.95 8.79
C LEU A 70 0.09 -13.16 8.54
N ALA A 71 0.95 -12.59 9.40
CA ALA A 71 2.40 -12.69 9.23
C ALA A 71 2.89 -14.14 9.30
N ASN A 72 2.37 -14.91 10.26
CA ASN A 72 2.72 -16.32 10.44
C ASN A 72 2.22 -17.17 9.25
N SER A 73 0.95 -17.05 8.89
CA SER A 73 0.36 -17.80 7.78
C SER A 73 1.00 -17.47 6.43
N ALA A 74 1.35 -16.19 6.20
CA ALA A 74 2.05 -15.79 4.98
C ALA A 74 3.44 -16.42 4.91
N GLN A 75 4.18 -16.47 6.01
CA GLN A 75 5.49 -17.11 6.05
C GLN A 75 5.39 -18.63 5.91
N GLU A 76 4.38 -19.26 6.50
CA GLU A 76 4.13 -20.70 6.38
C GLU A 76 3.81 -21.09 4.93
N LYS A 77 2.84 -20.40 4.31
CA LYS A 77 2.39 -20.70 2.95
C LYS A 77 3.45 -20.40 1.88
N MET A 78 4.14 -19.27 2.03
CA MET A 78 5.11 -18.79 1.04
C MET A 78 6.55 -19.23 1.35
N GLY A 79 6.84 -19.74 2.56
CA GLY A 79 8.18 -20.05 3.04
C GLY A 79 9.01 -18.81 3.43
N GLN A 80 8.79 -17.69 2.73
CA GLN A 80 9.42 -16.38 3.00
C GLN A 80 8.57 -15.27 2.37
N ILE A 81 8.82 -14.03 2.77
CA ILE A 81 8.29 -12.84 2.08
C ILE A 81 9.47 -11.97 1.66
N ASP A 82 9.61 -11.73 0.36
CA ASP A 82 10.67 -10.91 -0.22
C ASP A 82 10.22 -9.47 -0.41
N ILE A 83 8.93 -9.28 -0.69
CA ILE A 83 8.34 -7.98 -1.00
C ILE A 83 7.05 -7.82 -0.17
N LEU A 84 6.93 -6.70 0.52
CA LEU A 84 5.74 -6.33 1.28
C LEU A 84 5.11 -5.07 0.67
N ILE A 85 3.86 -5.19 0.25
CA ILE A 85 3.05 -4.06 -0.23
C ILE A 85 1.99 -3.74 0.82
N ASN A 86 2.21 -2.67 1.56
CA ASN A 86 1.26 -2.14 2.53
C ASN A 86 0.30 -1.18 1.82
N ASN A 87 -0.82 -1.72 1.32
CA ASN A 87 -1.84 -0.96 0.60
C ASN A 87 -3.17 -0.85 1.36
N ALA A 88 -3.43 -1.72 2.34
CA ALA A 88 -4.65 -1.64 3.14
C ALA A 88 -4.77 -0.28 3.85
N GLY A 89 -5.97 0.27 3.86
CA GLY A 89 -6.27 1.52 4.56
C GLY A 89 -7.76 1.84 4.52
N ILE A 90 -8.16 2.70 5.44
CA ILE A 90 -9.53 3.21 5.58
C ILE A 90 -9.52 4.71 5.74
N THR A 91 -10.65 5.34 5.50
CA THR A 91 -10.95 6.74 5.85
C THR A 91 -12.12 6.79 6.83
N ARG A 92 -12.14 7.80 7.70
CA ARG A 92 -13.26 8.22 8.54
C ARG A 92 -13.25 9.74 8.57
N ASP A 93 -13.80 10.31 7.51
CA ASP A 93 -13.71 11.75 7.25
C ASP A 93 -14.74 12.50 8.10
N ASN A 94 -14.29 13.49 8.83
CA ASN A 94 -15.13 14.42 9.57
C ASN A 94 -14.35 15.71 9.88
N LEU A 95 -15.07 16.84 10.03
CA LEU A 95 -14.43 18.06 10.49
C LEU A 95 -13.77 17.84 11.85
N PHE A 96 -12.59 18.45 12.08
CA PHE A 96 -11.77 18.21 13.27
C PHE A 96 -12.57 18.33 14.58
N MET A 97 -13.41 19.35 14.70
CA MET A 97 -14.26 19.58 15.88
C MET A 97 -15.35 18.51 16.09
N ARG A 98 -15.66 17.72 15.07
CA ARG A 98 -16.71 16.67 15.11
C ARG A 98 -16.15 15.27 15.01
N MET A 99 -14.84 15.14 14.77
CA MET A 99 -14.18 13.85 14.66
C MET A 99 -14.19 13.15 16.03
N SER A 100 -14.73 11.93 16.07
CA SER A 100 -14.71 11.15 17.30
C SER A 100 -13.32 10.55 17.57
N GLU A 101 -13.04 10.22 18.82
CA GLU A 101 -11.82 9.50 19.17
C GLU A 101 -11.80 8.09 18.56
N GLU A 102 -12.96 7.48 18.41
CA GLU A 102 -13.12 6.18 17.77
C GLU A 102 -12.69 6.23 16.30
N ASP A 103 -13.18 7.22 15.54
CA ASP A 103 -12.82 7.42 14.11
C ASP A 103 -11.32 7.70 13.96
N TRP A 104 -10.78 8.54 14.86
CA TRP A 104 -9.34 8.81 14.90
C TRP A 104 -8.54 7.53 15.14
N ASN A 105 -8.86 6.81 16.20
CA ASN A 105 -8.14 5.61 16.62
C ASN A 105 -8.27 4.48 15.59
N GLU A 106 -9.44 4.30 14.98
CA GLU A 106 -9.63 3.28 13.95
C GLU A 106 -8.71 3.54 12.74
N VAL A 107 -8.66 4.78 12.25
CA VAL A 107 -7.80 5.15 11.12
C VAL A 107 -6.32 4.99 11.47
N ILE A 108 -5.88 5.47 12.62
CA ILE A 108 -4.48 5.31 13.06
C ILE A 108 -4.13 3.83 13.22
N ASN A 109 -5.01 3.03 13.80
CA ASN A 109 -4.75 1.60 14.01
C ASN A 109 -4.64 0.85 12.69
N VAL A 110 -5.58 1.05 11.76
CA VAL A 110 -5.58 0.33 10.49
C VAL A 110 -4.50 0.86 9.55
N ASN A 111 -4.32 2.18 9.44
CA ASN A 111 -3.44 2.74 8.42
C ASN A 111 -1.97 2.82 8.86
N LEU A 112 -1.68 2.96 10.15
CA LEU A 112 -0.31 3.17 10.65
C LEU A 112 0.17 2.03 11.54
N ASN A 113 -0.55 1.73 12.62
CA ASN A 113 -0.12 0.73 13.58
C ASN A 113 -0.04 -0.67 12.98
N SER A 114 -0.98 -1.02 12.09
CA SER A 114 -0.97 -2.32 11.40
C SER A 114 0.26 -2.49 10.52
N ILE A 115 0.63 -1.44 9.77
CA ILE A 115 1.81 -1.41 8.90
C ILE A 115 3.08 -1.59 9.73
N PHE A 116 3.19 -0.86 10.84
CA PHE A 116 4.31 -1.02 11.77
C PHE A 116 4.42 -2.47 12.27
N LYS A 117 3.33 -3.04 12.77
CA LYS A 117 3.31 -4.40 13.34
C LYS A 117 3.65 -5.46 12.31
N LEU A 118 3.01 -5.42 11.14
CA LEU A 118 3.26 -6.39 10.06
C LEU A 118 4.70 -6.30 9.55
N THR A 119 5.17 -5.08 9.29
CA THR A 119 6.55 -4.85 8.83
C THR A 119 7.56 -5.36 9.85
N LYS A 120 7.37 -5.09 11.15
CA LYS A 120 8.25 -5.55 12.23
C LYS A 120 8.40 -7.06 12.29
N GLN A 121 7.35 -7.81 11.98
CA GLN A 121 7.39 -9.29 11.96
C GLN A 121 8.14 -9.84 10.75
N LEU A 122 7.93 -9.25 9.57
CA LEU A 122 8.48 -9.76 8.32
C LEU A 122 9.92 -9.32 8.06
N ILE A 123 10.30 -8.14 8.53
CA ILE A 123 11.60 -7.52 8.23
C ILE A 123 12.81 -8.32 8.72
N LYS A 124 12.67 -9.05 9.83
CA LYS A 124 13.76 -9.89 10.36
C LYS A 124 14.23 -10.93 9.34
N GLY A 125 13.30 -11.54 8.62
CA GLY A 125 13.59 -12.48 7.54
C GLY A 125 14.31 -11.81 6.37
N MET A 126 13.85 -10.63 5.95
CA MET A 126 14.45 -9.81 4.89
C MET A 126 15.90 -9.43 5.24
N ILE A 127 16.14 -8.94 6.46
CA ILE A 127 17.47 -8.57 6.96
C ILE A 127 18.40 -9.77 6.95
N LYS A 128 17.95 -10.94 7.42
CA LYS A 128 18.75 -12.17 7.47
C LYS A 128 19.17 -12.65 6.06
N ARG A 129 18.24 -12.57 5.10
CA ARG A 129 18.51 -12.95 3.70
C ARG A 129 19.25 -11.89 2.91
N ARG A 130 19.40 -10.67 3.47
CA ARG A 130 19.97 -9.48 2.78
C ARG A 130 19.23 -9.16 1.49
N TYR A 131 17.92 -9.27 1.53
CA TYR A 131 17.00 -8.92 0.45
C TYR A 131 15.62 -8.57 1.00
N GLY A 132 15.07 -7.46 0.58
CA GLY A 132 13.71 -7.07 0.89
C GLY A 132 13.30 -5.80 0.14
N ARG A 133 12.00 -5.69 -0.17
CA ARG A 133 11.36 -4.50 -0.72
C ARG A 133 10.10 -4.21 0.09
N ILE A 134 10.04 -3.07 0.72
CA ILE A 134 8.86 -2.62 1.46
C ILE A 134 8.32 -1.39 0.75
N ILE A 135 7.09 -1.47 0.29
CA ILE A 135 6.42 -0.39 -0.45
C ILE A 135 5.12 -0.06 0.25
N ASN A 136 5.03 1.17 0.72
CA ASN A 136 3.88 1.66 1.48
C ASN A 136 3.02 2.58 0.60
N ILE A 137 1.76 2.26 0.43
CA ILE A 137 0.81 3.12 -0.29
C ILE A 137 0.29 4.17 0.68
N THR A 138 0.75 5.40 0.46
CA THR A 138 0.38 6.57 1.24
C THR A 138 -0.71 7.37 0.53
N SER A 139 -0.62 8.68 0.47
CA SER A 139 -1.52 9.58 -0.26
C SER A 139 -0.89 10.96 -0.39
N VAL A 140 -1.28 11.69 -1.42
CA VAL A 140 -1.02 13.14 -1.52
C VAL A 140 -1.52 13.88 -0.27
N ILE A 141 -2.61 13.41 0.35
CA ILE A 141 -3.19 13.96 1.58
C ILE A 141 -2.24 13.82 2.80
N GLY A 142 -1.37 12.82 2.81
CA GLY A 142 -0.33 12.69 3.85
C GLY A 142 0.75 13.77 3.79
N VAL A 143 0.80 14.54 2.71
CA VAL A 143 1.76 15.64 2.51
C VAL A 143 1.08 16.99 2.53
N ALA A 144 0.00 17.13 1.76
CA ALA A 144 -0.74 18.41 1.62
C ALA A 144 -1.73 18.66 2.76
N GLY A 145 -2.15 17.60 3.47
CA GLY A 145 -3.33 17.66 4.33
C GLY A 145 -4.62 17.64 3.52
N GLY A 146 -5.75 17.50 4.23
CA GLY A 146 -7.08 17.56 3.63
C GLY A 146 -8.10 17.98 4.69
N ALA A 147 -8.98 18.92 4.34
CA ALA A 147 -10.07 19.32 5.24
C ALA A 147 -10.95 18.10 5.53
N GLY A 148 -11.25 17.87 6.80
CA GLY A 148 -12.02 16.70 7.25
C GLY A 148 -11.23 15.39 7.33
N GLN A 149 -9.94 15.38 7.03
CA GLN A 149 -9.10 14.17 6.96
C GLN A 149 -7.89 14.21 7.90
N SER A 150 -8.00 14.86 9.05
CA SER A 150 -6.86 15.00 9.96
C SER A 150 -6.29 13.66 10.46
N ASN A 151 -7.14 12.67 10.76
CA ASN A 151 -6.74 11.31 11.12
C ASN A 151 -6.04 10.59 9.95
N TYR A 152 -6.61 10.66 8.76
CA TYR A 152 -6.05 10.05 7.55
C TYR A 152 -4.73 10.72 7.17
N SER A 153 -4.66 12.06 7.15
CA SER A 153 -3.45 12.83 6.89
C SER A 153 -2.33 12.44 7.87
N ALA A 154 -2.64 12.42 9.17
CA ALA A 154 -1.69 12.04 10.21
C ALA A 154 -1.15 10.61 9.99
N SER A 155 -2.05 9.65 9.68
CA SER A 155 -1.65 8.27 9.44
C SER A 155 -0.72 8.14 8.22
N LYS A 156 -1.04 8.81 7.11
CA LYS A 156 -0.25 8.74 5.86
C LYS A 156 1.08 9.50 5.97
N ALA A 157 1.10 10.63 6.67
CA ALA A 157 2.34 11.36 7.01
C ALA A 157 3.23 10.51 7.93
N GLY A 158 2.65 9.84 8.93
CA GLY A 158 3.36 8.93 9.84
C GLY A 158 4.05 7.78 9.09
N ILE A 159 3.39 7.19 8.09
CA ILE A 159 3.99 6.15 7.23
C ILE A 159 5.19 6.71 6.47
N ILE A 160 5.09 7.91 5.89
CA ILE A 160 6.19 8.54 5.14
C ILE A 160 7.40 8.73 6.05
N ALA A 161 7.21 9.27 7.26
CA ALA A 161 8.28 9.48 8.22
C ALA A 161 8.88 8.14 8.72
N MET A 162 8.04 7.17 9.07
CA MET A 162 8.46 5.83 9.49
C MET A 162 9.28 5.14 8.38
N SER A 163 8.87 5.26 7.12
CA SER A 163 9.59 4.67 5.98
C SER A 163 11.00 5.21 5.85
N LYS A 164 11.20 6.52 6.06
CA LYS A 164 12.53 7.15 6.02
C LYS A 164 13.45 6.64 7.14
N SER A 165 12.93 6.55 8.37
CA SER A 165 13.69 6.03 9.50
C SER A 165 14.09 4.58 9.28
N LEU A 166 13.13 3.74 8.88
CA LEU A 166 13.37 2.32 8.64
C LEU A 166 14.37 2.10 7.48
N ALA A 167 14.30 2.90 6.42
CA ALA A 167 15.23 2.82 5.30
C ALA A 167 16.69 3.03 5.74
N GLN A 168 16.94 3.94 6.68
CA GLN A 168 18.27 4.18 7.24
C GLN A 168 18.78 2.98 8.06
N GLU A 169 17.90 2.33 8.80
CA GLU A 169 18.27 1.17 9.64
C GLU A 169 18.64 -0.08 8.82
N VAL A 170 17.92 -0.30 7.69
CA VAL A 170 18.01 -1.58 6.97
C VAL A 170 18.71 -1.52 5.61
N GLY A 171 19.06 -0.33 5.12
CA GLY A 171 19.69 -0.14 3.83
C GLY A 171 20.98 -0.94 3.66
N SER A 172 21.83 -1.03 4.69
CA SER A 172 23.05 -1.84 4.70
C SER A 172 22.81 -3.34 4.56
N ARG A 173 21.55 -3.77 4.69
CA ARG A 173 21.09 -5.15 4.53
C ARG A 173 20.41 -5.41 3.18
N SER A 174 20.58 -4.52 2.22
CA SER A 174 19.95 -4.60 0.89
C SER A 174 18.42 -4.68 0.93
N VAL A 175 17.82 -4.09 1.97
CA VAL A 175 16.38 -3.92 2.12
C VAL A 175 16.06 -2.46 1.80
N THR A 176 15.14 -2.23 0.85
CA THR A 176 14.66 -0.88 0.54
C THR A 176 13.26 -0.66 1.11
N VAL A 177 13.00 0.57 1.55
CA VAL A 177 11.71 0.98 2.10
C VAL A 177 11.30 2.28 1.42
N ASN A 178 10.22 2.23 0.64
CA ASN A 178 9.73 3.39 -0.10
C ASN A 178 8.24 3.58 0.08
N SER A 179 7.77 4.78 -0.19
CA SER A 179 6.36 5.14 -0.19
C SER A 179 5.93 5.56 -1.59
N ILE A 180 4.70 5.26 -1.95
CA ILE A 180 4.02 5.85 -3.10
C ILE A 180 2.89 6.71 -2.56
N ALA A 181 2.79 7.95 -3.04
CA ALA A 181 1.75 8.90 -2.68
C ALA A 181 0.83 9.14 -3.89
N PRO A 182 -0.25 8.35 -4.04
CA PRO A 182 -1.24 8.57 -5.07
C PRO A 182 -1.96 9.91 -4.89
N GLY A 183 -2.36 10.53 -6.01
CA GLY A 183 -3.40 11.54 -6.04
C GLY A 183 -4.80 10.92 -6.00
N PHE A 184 -5.75 11.53 -6.71
CA PHE A 184 -7.10 10.96 -6.87
C PHE A 184 -7.09 9.87 -7.95
N ILE A 185 -7.39 8.65 -7.53
CA ILE A 185 -7.39 7.45 -8.37
C ILE A 185 -8.84 6.95 -8.53
N GLU A 186 -9.22 6.60 -9.74
CA GLU A 186 -10.53 6.01 -10.05
C GLU A 186 -10.69 4.66 -9.35
N THR A 187 -11.48 4.64 -8.29
CA THR A 187 -11.82 3.46 -7.49
C THR A 187 -13.27 3.60 -7.01
N ASN A 188 -13.81 2.55 -6.40
CA ASN A 188 -15.12 2.64 -5.77
C ASN A 188 -15.23 3.79 -4.74
N MET A 189 -14.13 4.12 -4.07
CA MET A 189 -14.08 5.22 -3.11
C MET A 189 -14.25 6.60 -3.76
N THR A 190 -13.81 6.79 -5.00
CA THR A 190 -13.91 8.05 -5.74
C THR A 190 -15.14 8.10 -6.67
N ALA A 191 -15.82 6.97 -6.84
CA ALA A 191 -17.04 6.90 -7.66
C ALA A 191 -18.23 7.63 -7.04
N GLU A 192 -18.23 7.86 -5.73
CA GLU A 192 -19.31 8.53 -4.96
C GLU A 192 -19.13 10.05 -4.88
N LEU A 193 -18.10 10.62 -5.53
CA LEU A 193 -17.88 12.07 -5.56
C LEU A 193 -19.00 12.76 -6.36
N SER A 194 -19.49 13.91 -5.85
CA SER A 194 -20.39 14.77 -6.62
C SER A 194 -19.69 15.33 -7.85
N ASP A 195 -20.48 15.69 -8.88
CA ASP A 195 -19.95 16.22 -10.12
C ASP A 195 -19.12 17.51 -9.89
N ASP A 196 -19.60 18.41 -9.04
CA ASP A 196 -18.89 19.65 -8.68
C ASP A 196 -17.54 19.35 -8.05
N ARG A 197 -17.50 18.41 -7.12
CA ARG A 197 -16.26 18.01 -6.46
C ARG A 197 -15.30 17.30 -7.41
N ARG A 198 -15.82 16.52 -8.33
CA ARG A 198 -15.04 15.87 -9.38
C ARG A 198 -14.40 16.90 -10.30
N GLU A 199 -15.13 17.93 -10.69
CA GLU A 199 -14.63 19.03 -11.52
C GLU A 199 -13.53 19.84 -10.81
N GLU A 200 -13.73 20.20 -9.54
CA GLU A 200 -12.69 20.85 -8.72
C GLU A 200 -11.40 20.05 -8.68
N ILE A 201 -11.49 18.73 -8.46
CA ILE A 201 -10.34 17.83 -8.43
C ILE A 201 -9.67 17.81 -9.80
N LEU A 202 -10.42 17.63 -10.88
CA LEU A 202 -9.88 17.60 -12.25
C LEU A 202 -9.14 18.89 -12.58
N ASN A 203 -9.66 20.04 -12.20
CA ASN A 203 -9.04 21.36 -12.40
C ASN A 203 -7.71 21.51 -11.64
N SER A 204 -7.51 20.74 -10.56
CA SER A 204 -6.26 20.73 -9.80
C SER A 204 -5.19 19.78 -10.36
N ILE A 205 -5.54 18.90 -11.32
CA ILE A 205 -4.65 17.89 -11.88
C ILE A 205 -4.08 18.38 -13.21
N SER A 206 -2.77 18.64 -13.28
CA SER A 206 -2.13 19.15 -14.49
C SER A 206 -2.28 18.23 -15.71
N VAL A 207 -2.35 16.90 -15.51
CA VAL A 207 -2.58 15.91 -16.58
C VAL A 207 -4.03 15.90 -17.07
N GLY A 208 -4.98 16.56 -16.37
CA GLY A 208 -6.36 16.73 -16.78
C GLY A 208 -7.25 15.48 -16.66
N ARG A 209 -6.82 14.47 -15.92
CA ARG A 209 -7.61 13.26 -15.63
C ARG A 209 -7.34 12.72 -14.23
N LEU A 210 -8.28 11.98 -13.69
CA LEU A 210 -8.01 11.14 -12.52
C LEU A 210 -6.98 10.06 -12.88
N GLY A 211 -6.20 9.64 -11.90
CA GLY A 211 -5.32 8.49 -12.06
C GLY A 211 -6.11 7.19 -12.14
N LYS A 212 -5.55 6.20 -12.81
CA LYS A 212 -6.07 4.83 -12.81
C LYS A 212 -5.27 3.97 -11.83
N PRO A 213 -5.84 2.88 -11.29
CA PRO A 213 -5.08 1.93 -10.47
C PRO A 213 -3.78 1.44 -11.13
N ASP A 214 -3.77 1.30 -12.45
CA ASP A 214 -2.59 0.89 -13.23
C ASP A 214 -1.47 1.94 -13.22
N ASP A 215 -1.80 3.24 -13.12
CA ASP A 215 -0.80 4.30 -12.96
C ASP A 215 0.04 4.09 -11.68
N ILE A 216 -0.56 3.49 -10.65
CA ILE A 216 0.11 3.14 -9.38
C ILE A 216 0.84 1.80 -9.48
N ALA A 217 0.20 0.81 -10.08
CA ALA A 217 0.70 -0.56 -10.15
C ALA A 217 2.07 -0.65 -10.85
N GLY A 218 2.27 0.08 -11.94
CA GLY A 218 3.53 0.12 -12.66
C GLY A 218 4.70 0.65 -11.80
N ALA A 219 4.45 1.69 -11.01
CA ALA A 219 5.48 2.23 -10.11
C ALA A 219 5.79 1.29 -8.94
N VAL A 220 4.77 0.62 -8.38
CA VAL A 220 4.95 -0.43 -7.36
C VAL A 220 5.83 -1.54 -7.93
N CYS A 221 5.52 -2.03 -9.13
CA CYS A 221 6.26 -3.09 -9.80
C CYS A 221 7.73 -2.70 -10.04
N PHE A 222 7.98 -1.45 -10.46
CA PHE A 222 9.34 -0.92 -10.59
C PHE A 222 10.09 -0.92 -9.26
N LEU A 223 9.49 -0.36 -8.18
CA LEU A 223 10.11 -0.32 -6.84
C LEU A 223 10.32 -1.71 -6.23
N ALA A 224 9.49 -2.68 -6.58
CA ALA A 224 9.61 -4.08 -6.17
C ALA A 224 10.82 -4.79 -6.83
N SER A 225 11.32 -4.27 -7.93
CA SER A 225 12.37 -4.90 -8.74
C SER A 225 13.79 -4.57 -8.27
N ASP A 226 14.75 -5.31 -8.79
CA ASP A 226 16.17 -5.05 -8.55
C ASP A 226 16.68 -3.78 -9.24
N LYS A 227 15.93 -3.24 -10.22
CA LYS A 227 16.23 -1.96 -10.85
C LYS A 227 16.10 -0.78 -9.90
N ALA A 228 15.31 -0.91 -8.85
CA ALA A 228 15.11 0.09 -7.80
C ALA A 228 16.00 -0.15 -6.56
N SER A 229 17.03 -0.99 -6.66
CA SER A 229 17.87 -1.38 -5.51
C SER A 229 18.62 -0.22 -4.86
N TYR A 230 18.78 0.91 -5.56
CA TYR A 230 19.41 2.14 -5.03
C TYR A 230 18.39 3.22 -4.64
N ILE A 231 17.10 2.90 -4.65
CA ILE A 231 16.01 3.80 -4.25
C ILE A 231 15.50 3.33 -2.89
N THR A 232 15.73 4.12 -1.85
CA THR A 232 15.23 3.84 -0.50
C THR A 232 14.94 5.12 0.27
N GLY A 233 13.98 5.11 1.19
CA GLY A 233 13.54 6.26 1.95
C GLY A 233 12.77 7.30 1.13
N GLN A 234 12.41 6.99 -0.12
CA GLN A 234 11.76 7.93 -1.01
C GLN A 234 10.23 7.84 -0.93
N THR A 235 9.59 8.98 -1.19
CA THR A 235 8.14 9.05 -1.46
C THR A 235 7.97 9.46 -2.91
N ILE A 236 7.45 8.55 -3.72
CA ILE A 236 7.17 8.82 -5.15
C ILE A 236 5.73 9.29 -5.28
N HIS A 237 5.57 10.53 -5.76
CA HIS A 237 4.27 11.13 -5.98
C HIS A 237 3.73 10.75 -7.34
N ILE A 238 2.53 10.13 -7.36
CA ILE A 238 1.83 9.72 -8.59
C ILE A 238 0.44 10.34 -8.55
N ASN A 239 0.37 11.62 -8.91
CA ASN A 239 -0.80 12.45 -8.69
C ASN A 239 -1.17 13.34 -9.89
N GLY A 240 -0.58 13.08 -11.07
CA GLY A 240 -0.87 13.85 -12.29
C GLY A 240 -0.46 15.33 -12.22
N GLY A 241 0.48 15.68 -11.33
CA GLY A 241 0.88 17.07 -11.12
C GLY A 241 -0.04 17.87 -10.22
N MET A 242 -0.94 17.20 -9.48
CA MET A 242 -1.81 17.84 -8.49
C MET A 242 -1.02 18.47 -7.34
N LEU A 243 0.06 17.83 -6.92
CA LEU A 243 1.01 18.34 -5.93
C LEU A 243 2.44 18.05 -6.38
N MET A 244 3.22 19.10 -6.54
CA MET A 244 4.65 19.04 -6.92
C MET A 244 5.49 19.46 -5.72
N ILE A 245 6.38 18.56 -5.24
CA ILE A 245 7.28 18.74 -4.10
C ILE A 245 8.65 18.09 -4.40
#